data_c19a6f6b828990f40e3f9e5dc84d64d2
#
_entry.id   c19a6f6b828990f40e3f9e5dc84d64d2
#
_cell.length_a   1.000
_cell.length_b   1.000
_cell.length_c   1.000
_cell.angle_alpha   90.00
_cell.angle_beta   90.00
_cell.angle_gamma   90.00
#
_symmetry.space_group_name_H-M   'P 1'
#
loop_
_entity.id
_entity.type
_entity.pdbx_description
1 polymer ?
#
loop_
_entity_poly.entity_id
_entity_poly.type
_entity_poly.pdbx_seq_one_letter_code
_entity_poly.pdbx_strand_id
1 'polypeptide(L)'
;MRQEEENRPLRIYQCEDTQDGILTAVYEAGISGYGHKYIRIAPIREGETESFVLFAEYITVVTDPEHARIVLDKVQSGISRNAYEYVMYALASNDPEKANLVYQFVTYGFTIGRRVTDAMQIPCVKAIFALQRRVRNEAAWFREILRFQEVSVEPSVLLAVIXXXXXR
;
A
#
# COMPACT_ATOMS: atom_id res chain seq x y z
N MET A 1 -21.53 -25.50 -4.48
CA MET A 1 -20.81 -24.30 -4.93
C MET A 1 -20.45 -23.36 -3.77
N ARG A 2 -21.40 -23.06 -2.88
CA ARG A 2 -21.09 -22.18 -1.71
C ARG A 2 -20.08 -22.77 -0.74
N GLN A 3 -20.05 -24.09 -0.59
CA GLN A 3 -19.12 -24.76 0.35
C GLN A 3 -17.68 -24.80 -0.14
N GLU A 4 -17.48 -24.83 -1.47
CA GLU A 4 -16.14 -24.79 -2.04
C GLU A 4 -15.49 -23.40 -1.92
N GLU A 5 -16.30 -22.35 -1.96
CA GLU A 5 -15.82 -20.98 -1.77
C GLU A 5 -15.38 -20.73 -0.32
N GLU A 6 -16.05 -21.35 0.66
CA GLU A 6 -15.72 -21.16 2.07
C GLU A 6 -14.42 -21.83 2.51
N ASN A 7 -13.91 -22.79 1.73
CA ASN A 7 -12.73 -23.57 2.10
C ASN A 7 -11.51 -23.30 1.21
N ARG A 8 -11.48 -22.16 0.54
CA ARG A 8 -10.38 -21.76 -0.34
C ARG A 8 -9.15 -21.38 0.49
N PRO A 9 -7.96 -21.92 0.20
CA PRO A 9 -6.78 -21.54 0.98
C PRO A 9 -6.42 -20.07 0.78
N LEU A 10 -5.79 -19.47 1.80
CA LEU A 10 -5.27 -18.12 1.69
C LEU A 10 -4.17 -18.08 0.64
N ARG A 11 -4.20 -17.09 -0.23
CA ARG A 11 -3.16 -16.89 -1.25
C ARG A 11 -2.38 -15.64 -0.91
N ILE A 12 -1.07 -15.80 -0.75
CA ILE A 12 -0.18 -14.72 -0.30
C ILE A 12 0.75 -14.36 -1.47
N TYR A 13 0.61 -13.12 -1.94
CA TYR A 13 1.46 -12.56 -3.00
C TYR A 13 2.66 -11.90 -2.36
N GLN A 14 3.84 -12.51 -2.52
CA GLN A 14 5.09 -11.99 -1.97
C GLN A 14 5.77 -11.09 -3.01
N CYS A 15 6.11 -9.88 -2.60
CA CYS A 15 6.65 -8.87 -3.52
C CYS A 15 7.77 -8.08 -2.84
N GLU A 16 8.50 -7.32 -3.64
CA GLU A 16 9.48 -6.37 -3.09
C GLU A 16 8.75 -5.30 -2.28
N ASP A 17 9.39 -4.84 -1.20
CA ASP A 17 8.86 -3.74 -0.38
C ASP A 17 9.21 -2.40 -1.02
N THR A 18 8.68 -2.19 -2.22
CA THR A 18 8.82 -0.97 -3.00
C THR A 18 7.44 -0.59 -3.54
N GLN A 19 7.30 0.66 -3.97
CA GLN A 19 6.05 1.10 -4.58
C GLN A 19 5.69 0.22 -5.77
N ASP A 20 6.64 0.01 -6.69
CA ASP A 20 6.38 -0.78 -7.89
C ASP A 20 6.13 -2.25 -7.55
N GLY A 21 6.84 -2.81 -6.57
CA GLY A 21 6.64 -4.20 -6.16
C GLY A 21 5.25 -4.42 -5.59
N ILE A 22 4.82 -3.55 -4.69
CA ILE A 22 3.50 -3.66 -4.06
C ILE A 22 2.39 -3.50 -5.12
N LEU A 23 2.53 -2.48 -5.99
CA LEU A 23 1.51 -2.24 -7.03
C LEU A 23 1.48 -3.36 -8.06
N THR A 24 2.62 -3.99 -8.37
CA THR A 24 2.64 -5.17 -9.24
C THR A 24 1.83 -6.31 -8.60
N ALA A 25 2.03 -6.52 -7.29
CA ALA A 25 1.28 -7.55 -6.57
C ALA A 25 -0.22 -7.24 -6.57
N VAL A 26 -0.59 -5.97 -6.38
CA VAL A 26 -2.00 -5.55 -6.46
C VAL A 26 -2.58 -5.87 -7.84
N TYR A 27 -1.82 -5.59 -8.90
CA TYR A 27 -2.24 -5.91 -10.27
C TYR A 27 -2.48 -7.41 -10.44
N GLU A 28 -1.50 -8.23 -10.08
CA GLU A 28 -1.60 -9.68 -10.26
C GLU A 28 -2.73 -10.28 -9.42
N ALA A 29 -2.85 -9.84 -8.18
CA ALA A 29 -3.93 -10.29 -7.29
C ALA A 29 -5.29 -9.88 -7.84
N GLY A 30 -5.38 -8.66 -8.36
CA GLY A 30 -6.63 -8.11 -8.89
C GLY A 30 -7.14 -8.87 -10.10
N ILE A 31 -6.24 -9.28 -11.00
CA ILE A 31 -6.65 -10.01 -12.22
C ILE A 31 -6.81 -11.52 -11.99
N SER A 32 -6.43 -12.02 -10.80
CA SER A 32 -6.42 -13.47 -10.56
C SER A 32 -7.79 -14.10 -10.51
N GLY A 33 -8.82 -13.34 -10.15
CA GLY A 33 -10.17 -13.89 -9.95
C GLY A 33 -10.30 -14.84 -8.76
N TYR A 34 -9.30 -14.85 -7.87
CA TYR A 34 -9.26 -15.83 -6.78
C TYR A 34 -10.25 -15.51 -5.65
N GLY A 35 -10.65 -14.26 -5.51
CA GLY A 35 -11.53 -13.78 -4.44
C GLY A 35 -10.77 -12.96 -3.43
N HIS A 36 -11.16 -11.69 -3.30
CA HIS A 36 -10.38 -10.69 -2.57
C HIS A 36 -10.18 -11.02 -1.11
N LYS A 37 -11.15 -11.67 -0.47
CA LYS A 37 -11.06 -12.01 0.95
C LYS A 37 -10.03 -13.13 1.24
N TYR A 38 -9.62 -13.87 0.20
CA TYR A 38 -8.64 -14.96 0.33
C TYR A 38 -7.24 -14.55 -0.09
N ILE A 39 -7.01 -13.26 -0.32
CA ILE A 39 -5.75 -12.74 -0.84
C ILE A 39 -5.10 -11.82 0.19
N ARG A 40 -3.77 -11.98 0.36
CA ARG A 40 -2.91 -11.04 1.10
C ARG A 40 -1.73 -10.66 0.23
N ILE A 41 -1.28 -9.42 0.42
CA ILE A 41 -0.05 -8.92 -0.19
C ILE A 41 1.01 -8.85 0.90
N ALA A 42 2.15 -9.50 0.68
CA ALA A 42 3.21 -9.60 1.68
C ALA A 42 4.51 -9.05 1.12
N PRO A 43 4.82 -7.76 1.36
CA PRO A 43 6.14 -7.24 0.99
C PRO A 43 7.22 -7.92 1.82
N ILE A 44 8.32 -8.30 1.17
CA ILE A 44 9.44 -8.97 1.83
C ILE A 44 10.59 -7.97 1.95
N ARG A 45 11.06 -7.77 3.17
CA ARG A 45 12.24 -6.94 3.45
C ARG A 45 13.44 -7.82 3.69
N GLU A 46 14.59 -7.39 3.20
CA GLU A 46 15.84 -8.10 3.45
C GLU A 46 16.09 -8.23 4.96
N GLY A 47 16.41 -9.45 5.39
CA GLY A 47 16.72 -9.72 6.79
C GLY A 47 15.53 -10.03 7.68
N GLU A 48 14.31 -9.95 7.17
CA GLU A 48 13.14 -10.32 7.95
C GLU A 48 12.91 -11.84 7.86
N THR A 49 12.61 -12.43 9.01
CA THR A 49 12.23 -13.85 9.06
C THR A 49 10.79 -13.99 8.61
N GLU A 50 10.59 -14.75 7.56
CA GLU A 50 9.23 -14.99 7.06
C GLU A 50 8.45 -15.86 8.04
N SER A 51 7.30 -15.37 8.47
CA SER A 51 6.36 -16.19 9.22
C SER A 51 5.48 -16.96 8.23
N PHE A 52 5.58 -18.27 8.24
CA PHE A 52 4.81 -19.10 7.34
C PHE A 52 3.40 -19.28 7.85
N VAL A 53 2.42 -19.02 7.00
CA VAL A 53 1.03 -19.33 7.26
C VAL A 53 0.78 -20.75 6.74
N LEU A 54 0.34 -21.63 7.66
CA LEU A 54 0.11 -23.02 7.32
C LEU A 54 -1.04 -23.15 6.32
N PHE A 55 -0.85 -24.00 5.31
CA PHE A 55 -1.83 -24.30 4.26
C PHE A 55 -2.12 -23.11 3.33
N ALA A 56 -1.31 -22.03 3.38
CA ALA A 56 -1.43 -20.92 2.42
C ALA A 56 -0.69 -21.27 1.13
N GLU A 57 -1.18 -20.72 0.03
CA GLU A 57 -0.51 -20.76 -1.27
C GLU A 57 0.32 -19.49 -1.42
N TYR A 58 1.60 -19.63 -1.78
CA TYR A 58 2.51 -18.49 -1.93
C TYR A 58 2.78 -18.23 -3.41
N ILE A 59 2.58 -16.99 -3.83
CA ILE A 59 2.85 -16.54 -5.21
C ILE A 59 4.00 -15.55 -5.15
N THR A 60 5.09 -15.80 -5.85
CA THR A 60 6.20 -14.87 -5.96
C THR A 60 5.92 -13.87 -7.08
N VAL A 61 5.97 -12.58 -6.74
CA VAL A 61 5.68 -11.50 -7.68
C VAL A 61 7.02 -10.92 -8.15
N VAL A 62 7.22 -10.89 -9.46
CA VAL A 62 8.36 -10.21 -10.07
C VAL A 62 7.92 -8.78 -10.41
N THR A 63 8.62 -7.79 -9.87
CA THR A 63 8.28 -6.39 -10.04
C THR A 63 8.24 -6.01 -11.53
N ASP A 64 7.11 -5.40 -11.93
CA ASP A 64 6.89 -4.93 -13.30
C ASP A 64 6.37 -3.49 -13.23
N PRO A 65 7.24 -2.50 -13.52
CA PRO A 65 6.82 -1.10 -13.42
C PRO A 65 5.64 -0.74 -14.32
N GLU A 66 5.46 -1.44 -15.44
CA GLU A 66 4.32 -1.21 -16.32
C GLU A 66 3.02 -1.63 -15.66
N HIS A 67 3.00 -2.79 -14.99
CA HIS A 67 1.81 -3.22 -14.23
C HIS A 67 1.51 -2.25 -13.10
N ALA A 68 2.55 -1.77 -12.41
CA ALA A 68 2.37 -0.77 -11.35
C ALA A 68 1.74 0.51 -11.90
N ARG A 69 2.22 0.98 -13.06
CA ARG A 69 1.69 2.18 -13.71
C ARG A 69 0.22 1.99 -14.08
N ILE A 70 -0.13 0.81 -14.59
CA ILE A 70 -1.52 0.50 -14.95
C ILE A 70 -2.44 0.64 -13.73
N VAL A 71 -2.02 0.11 -12.57
CA VAL A 71 -2.83 0.22 -11.35
C VAL A 71 -3.04 1.68 -10.98
N LEU A 72 -1.98 2.48 -10.97
CA LEU A 72 -2.09 3.90 -10.59
C LEU A 72 -2.97 4.67 -11.57
N ASP A 73 -2.81 4.43 -12.88
CA ASP A 73 -3.66 5.06 -13.89
C ASP A 73 -5.13 4.68 -13.69
N LYS A 74 -5.40 3.41 -13.44
CA LYS A 74 -6.77 2.93 -13.21
C LYS A 74 -7.37 3.50 -11.93
N VAL A 75 -6.58 3.65 -10.87
CA VAL A 75 -7.06 4.25 -9.64
C VAL A 75 -7.44 5.71 -9.90
N GLN A 76 -6.57 6.46 -10.55
CA GLN A 76 -6.80 7.88 -10.81
C GLN A 76 -7.99 8.12 -11.74
N SER A 77 -8.07 7.36 -12.84
CA SER A 77 -9.13 7.56 -13.85
C SER A 77 -10.41 6.80 -13.51
N GLY A 78 -10.31 5.63 -12.88
CA GLY A 78 -11.45 4.77 -12.60
C GLY A 78 -12.09 4.97 -11.24
N ILE A 79 -11.36 5.55 -10.29
CA ILE A 79 -11.91 5.85 -8.96
C ILE A 79 -11.95 7.36 -8.78
N SER A 80 -10.80 7.97 -8.43
CA SER A 80 -10.72 9.43 -8.29
C SER A 80 -9.27 9.86 -8.03
N ARG A 81 -9.03 11.16 -8.19
CA ARG A 81 -7.74 11.75 -7.81
C ARG A 81 -7.50 11.64 -6.30
N ASN A 82 -8.53 11.82 -5.49
CA ASN A 82 -8.43 11.63 -4.04
C ASN A 82 -7.98 10.22 -3.69
N ALA A 83 -8.58 9.21 -4.34
CA ALA A 83 -8.18 7.82 -4.11
C ALA A 83 -6.72 7.59 -4.48
N TYR A 84 -6.28 8.16 -5.60
CA TYR A 84 -4.87 8.08 -6.01
C TYR A 84 -3.96 8.66 -4.92
N GLU A 85 -4.31 9.84 -4.38
CA GLU A 85 -3.50 10.46 -3.33
C GLU A 85 -3.45 9.60 -2.07
N TYR A 86 -4.58 9.00 -1.68
CA TYR A 86 -4.63 8.11 -0.52
C TYR A 86 -3.69 6.91 -0.72
N VAL A 87 -3.69 6.33 -1.91
CA VAL A 87 -2.81 5.20 -2.24
C VAL A 87 -1.34 5.63 -2.16
N MET A 88 -1.01 6.78 -2.73
CA MET A 88 0.38 7.26 -2.73
C MET A 88 0.88 7.54 -1.31
N TYR A 89 0.04 8.14 -0.46
CA TYR A 89 0.41 8.37 0.94
C TYR A 89 0.58 7.06 1.70
N ALA A 90 -0.31 6.09 1.46
CA ALA A 90 -0.21 4.79 2.12
C ALA A 90 1.09 4.08 1.72
N LEU A 91 1.44 4.12 0.42
CA LEU A 91 2.68 3.51 -0.07
C LEU A 91 3.91 4.18 0.51
N ALA A 92 3.83 5.48 0.81
CA ALA A 92 4.95 6.22 1.41
C ALA A 92 5.12 5.94 2.91
N SER A 93 4.11 5.35 3.56
CA SER A 93 4.18 5.03 4.99
C SER A 93 5.09 3.83 5.22
N ASN A 94 5.50 3.63 6.46
CA ASN A 94 6.25 2.44 6.85
C ASN A 94 5.40 1.44 7.63
N ASP A 95 4.08 1.55 7.53
CA ASP A 95 3.17 0.62 8.20
C ASP A 95 3.31 -0.76 7.58
N PRO A 96 3.49 -1.82 8.38
CA PRO A 96 3.68 -3.17 7.82
C PRO A 96 2.45 -3.71 7.10
N GLU A 97 1.27 -3.17 7.35
CA GLU A 97 0.03 -3.59 6.69
C GLU A 97 -0.33 -2.75 5.46
N LYS A 98 0.53 -1.80 5.06
CA LYS A 98 0.19 -0.85 4.00
C LYS A 98 -0.19 -1.54 2.69
N ALA A 99 0.49 -2.63 2.33
CA ALA A 99 0.24 -3.32 1.06
C ALA A 99 -1.15 -3.94 1.04
N ASN A 100 -1.54 -4.59 2.14
CA ASN A 100 -2.89 -5.17 2.26
C ASN A 100 -3.95 -4.07 2.27
N LEU A 101 -3.68 -2.98 2.97
CA LEU A 101 -4.63 -1.86 3.03
C LEU A 101 -4.82 -1.24 1.65
N VAL A 102 -3.73 -1.06 0.89
CA VAL A 102 -3.82 -0.54 -0.48
C VAL A 102 -4.64 -1.49 -1.35
N TYR A 103 -4.36 -2.80 -1.28
CA TYR A 103 -5.11 -3.78 -2.06
C TYR A 103 -6.61 -3.73 -1.76
N GLN A 104 -6.96 -3.74 -0.48
CA GLN A 104 -8.37 -3.70 -0.05
C GLN A 104 -9.02 -2.39 -0.48
N PHE A 105 -8.34 -1.26 -0.29
CA PHE A 105 -8.87 0.06 -0.64
C PHE A 105 -9.13 0.16 -2.14
N VAL A 106 -8.18 -0.28 -2.96
CA VAL A 106 -8.32 -0.24 -4.43
C VAL A 106 -9.48 -1.15 -4.86
N THR A 107 -9.59 -2.33 -4.26
CA THR A 107 -10.68 -3.26 -4.55
C THR A 107 -12.06 -2.63 -4.26
N TYR A 108 -12.21 -2.04 -3.07
CA TYR A 108 -13.44 -1.34 -2.73
C TYR A 108 -13.69 -0.15 -3.66
N GLY A 109 -12.64 0.58 -4.00
CA GLY A 109 -12.75 1.74 -4.87
C GLY A 109 -13.28 1.38 -6.25
N PHE A 110 -12.85 0.26 -6.80
CA PHE A 110 -13.37 -0.19 -8.11
C PHE A 110 -14.81 -0.67 -8.01
N THR A 111 -15.29 -1.02 -6.81
CA THR A 111 -16.68 -1.46 -6.59
C THR A 111 -17.61 -0.26 -6.36
N ILE A 112 -17.25 0.67 -5.48
CA ILE A 112 -18.14 1.77 -5.07
C ILE A 112 -17.74 3.13 -5.65
N GLY A 113 -16.64 3.19 -6.39
CA GLY A 113 -16.21 4.41 -7.08
C GLY A 113 -15.64 5.45 -6.15
N ARG A 114 -15.79 6.73 -6.55
CA ARG A 114 -15.17 7.85 -5.82
C ARG A 114 -15.63 7.97 -4.37
N ARG A 115 -16.79 7.40 -4.03
CA ARG A 115 -17.31 7.43 -2.67
C ARG A 115 -16.44 6.63 -1.68
N VAL A 116 -15.46 5.87 -2.18
CA VAL A 116 -14.58 5.09 -1.29
C VAL A 116 -13.84 5.99 -0.31
N THR A 117 -13.42 7.18 -0.73
CA THR A 117 -12.68 8.09 0.15
C THR A 117 -13.52 8.66 1.29
N ASP A 118 -14.84 8.56 1.20
CA ASP A 118 -15.76 9.02 2.26
C ASP A 118 -16.30 7.86 3.11
N ALA A 119 -15.97 6.63 2.75
CA ALA A 119 -16.59 5.43 3.35
C ALA A 119 -15.84 5.01 4.62
N MET A 120 -15.84 5.87 5.63
CA MET A 120 -15.09 5.65 6.89
C MET A 120 -15.61 4.48 7.72
N GLN A 121 -16.81 3.98 7.40
CA GLN A 121 -17.35 2.77 8.04
C GLN A 121 -16.62 1.51 7.56
N ILE A 122 -15.90 1.56 6.43
CA ILE A 122 -15.10 0.44 5.93
C ILE A 122 -13.73 0.48 6.63
N PRO A 123 -13.33 -0.59 7.33
CA PRO A 123 -12.10 -0.54 8.14
C PRO A 123 -10.83 -0.19 7.36
N CYS A 124 -10.66 -0.72 6.14
CA CYS A 124 -9.44 -0.40 5.36
C CYS A 124 -9.41 1.06 4.92
N VAL A 125 -10.57 1.67 4.66
CA VAL A 125 -10.66 3.09 4.30
C VAL A 125 -10.24 3.95 5.50
N LYS A 126 -10.77 3.64 6.67
CA LYS A 126 -10.42 4.34 7.91
C LYS A 126 -8.90 4.22 8.18
N ALA A 127 -8.35 3.02 7.99
CA ALA A 127 -6.92 2.79 8.21
C ALA A 127 -6.05 3.56 7.22
N ILE A 128 -6.41 3.58 5.94
CA ILE A 128 -5.67 4.34 4.91
C ILE A 128 -5.74 5.84 5.19
N PHE A 129 -6.90 6.34 5.60
CA PHE A 129 -7.05 7.74 6.00
C PHE A 129 -6.09 8.08 7.15
N ALA A 130 -5.96 7.19 8.13
CA ALA A 130 -5.04 7.39 9.25
C ALA A 130 -3.57 7.41 8.77
N LEU A 131 -3.20 6.54 7.82
CA LEU A 131 -1.87 6.56 7.24
C LEU A 131 -1.60 7.86 6.50
N GLN A 132 -2.55 8.32 5.72
CA GLN A 132 -2.43 9.57 4.96
C GLN A 132 -2.20 10.74 5.91
N ARG A 133 -2.98 10.82 6.98
CA ARG A 133 -2.83 11.90 7.98
C ARG A 133 -1.46 11.84 8.65
N ARG A 134 -1.01 10.64 9.01
CA ARG A 134 0.29 10.47 9.68
C ARG A 134 1.44 10.93 8.78
N VAL A 135 1.45 10.50 7.52
CA VAL A 135 2.52 10.87 6.57
C VAL A 135 2.49 12.38 6.31
N ARG A 136 1.30 12.97 6.15
CA ARG A 136 1.18 14.42 5.94
C ARG A 136 1.68 15.20 7.15
N ASN A 137 1.36 14.73 8.34
CA ASN A 137 1.80 15.40 9.58
C ASN A 137 3.32 15.32 9.75
N GLU A 138 3.92 14.16 9.42
CA GLU A 138 5.37 14.00 9.46
C GLU A 138 6.06 14.94 8.47
N ALA A 139 5.54 15.05 7.27
CA ALA A 139 6.09 15.95 6.25
C ALA A 139 5.99 17.41 6.69
N ALA A 140 4.86 17.80 7.29
CA ALA A 140 4.66 19.16 7.80
C ALA A 140 5.63 19.46 8.94
N TRP A 141 5.85 18.49 9.86
CA TRP A 141 6.78 18.62 10.98
C TRP A 141 8.22 18.84 10.48
N PHE A 142 8.65 18.04 9.48
CA PHE A 142 9.99 18.21 8.91
C PHE A 142 10.15 19.59 8.27
N ARG A 143 9.14 20.07 7.54
CA ARG A 143 9.19 21.39 6.93
C ARG A 143 9.30 22.50 7.98
N GLU A 144 8.58 22.37 9.10
CA GLU A 144 8.65 23.34 10.19
C GLU A 144 10.06 23.37 10.85
N ILE A 145 10.63 22.18 11.09
CA ILE A 145 11.98 22.10 11.66
C ILE A 145 13.00 22.78 10.75
N LEU A 146 12.96 22.48 9.45
CA LEU A 146 13.89 23.07 8.48
C LEU A 146 13.73 24.59 8.40
N ARG A 147 12.50 25.08 8.49
CA ARG A 147 12.24 26.52 8.43
C ARG A 147 12.77 27.24 9.68
N PHE A 148 12.63 26.63 10.88
CA PHE A 148 13.04 27.26 12.13
C PHE A 148 14.54 27.25 12.37
N GLN A 149 15.26 26.27 11.84
CA GLN A 149 16.69 26.10 12.17
C GLN A 149 17.62 27.05 11.43
N GLU A 150 17.19 27.73 10.38
CA GLU A 150 18.01 28.66 9.58
C GLU A 150 19.36 28.06 9.18
N VAL A 151 19.42 26.74 9.05
CA VAL A 151 20.68 26.04 8.75
C VAL A 151 20.66 25.61 7.28
N SER A 152 21.78 25.90 6.60
CA SER A 152 21.98 25.37 5.26
C SER A 152 22.32 23.89 5.36
N VAL A 153 21.32 23.03 5.15
CA VAL A 153 21.48 21.58 5.24
C VAL A 153 21.83 21.04 3.86
N GLU A 154 22.94 20.29 3.81
CA GLU A 154 23.33 19.66 2.54
C GLU A 154 22.30 18.59 2.14
N PRO A 155 22.06 18.41 0.83
CA PRO A 155 21.06 17.42 0.39
C PRO A 155 21.28 16.02 0.91
N SER A 156 22.55 15.58 1.08
CA SER A 156 22.86 14.27 1.62
C SER A 156 22.42 14.12 3.06
N VAL A 157 22.56 15.17 3.86
CA VAL A 157 22.11 15.17 5.26
C VAL A 157 20.58 15.16 5.32
N LEU A 158 19.96 15.95 4.47
CA LEU A 158 18.48 16.01 4.40
C LEU A 158 17.90 14.64 4.04
N LEU A 159 18.48 13.95 3.06
CA LEU A 159 18.03 12.61 2.67
C LEU A 159 18.20 11.61 3.82
N ALA A 160 19.29 11.71 4.58
CA ALA A 160 19.53 10.85 5.74
C ALA A 160 18.47 11.07 6.81
N VAL A 161 18.10 12.31 7.07
CA VAL A 161 17.05 12.65 8.06
C VAL A 161 15.70 12.10 7.61
N ILE A 162 15.37 12.33 6.38
CA ILE A 162 14.14 11.77 5.81
C ILE A 162 14.10 10.26 5.90
N UNK A 163 15.04 9.78 5.57
CA UNK A 163 15.19 8.35 5.63
C UNK A 163 15.06 7.80 7.01
N UNK A 164 15.53 8.52 7.78
CA UNK A 164 15.43 8.19 9.18
C UNK A 164 14.04 8.33 9.69
N UNK A 165 13.51 9.16 9.25
CA UNK A 165 12.16 9.38 9.57
C UNK A 165 11.23 8.36 9.00
N UNK A 166 11.48 8.01 8.12
CA UNK A 166 10.76 7.04 7.40
C UNK A 166 10.96 5.64 7.92
N UNK A 167 11.82 5.56 8.57
CA UNK A 167 12.19 4.35 9.19
C UNK A 167 11.52 4.18 10.49
N ARG A 168 10.97 5.15 10.89
CA ARG A 168 10.19 5.12 12.11
C ARG A 168 8.70 4.89 11.79
#